data_144622d9a2c83f25e6ffbd357c62fe71
#
_entry.id   144622d9a2c83f25e6ffbd357c62fe71
#
_cell.length_a   1.000
_cell.length_b   1.000
_cell.length_c   1.000
_cell.angle_alpha   90.00
_cell.angle_beta   90.00
_cell.angle_gamma   90.00
#
_symmetry.space_group_name_H-M   'P 1'
#
loop_
_entity.id
_entity.type
_entity.pdbx_description
1 polymer ?
#
loop_
_entity_poly.entity_id
_entity_poly.type
_entity_poly.pdbx_seq_one_letter_code
_entity_poly.pdbx_strand_id
1 'polypeptide(L)'
;MLAIVVFILFIGLLLLSVPISSTLSIVSLAPSLFDPNFTISPEYIIRAMFGGIDSFPLLAVPMFVLSGILMAKGGVSKKLFDVFSFFIGKRTAGMPCAVIITCLFYGAISGSAPATVAAVGSMTIPLLVKLGYDKTFVTAIVAVAGGLGVIIPPSIPFILYGMASGTSVGKMFMAGIVPGLLIAALLMIYAFYYCKKHGEDKAKINEEVNALHNKGFKKVFFESFWALLTPVIILGCIYSGVASPTEAAVISVFYALFISMFIYKSLRVKDLYDVFVESIKTFAPILFILASAVAFSRIITLLQIPDTAANFILNTIHGKVAVLIVINILLLIVGMVMDTSPAILILTPILLPIAQSVGVDAVHFGIIMVVNLAIGFVTPPIGINLFVASSLVDIPVMNIAKKALPLIGFFFIALLLITFIPQIFLAFVA
;
A
#
# COMPACT_ATOMS: atom_id res chain seq x y z
N MET A 1 -27.62 -18.70 12.09
CA MET A 1 -26.82 -19.45 13.07
C MET A 1 -25.43 -19.77 12.54
N LEU A 2 -25.27 -20.40 11.39
CA LEU A 2 -23.96 -20.72 10.77
C LEU A 2 -23.04 -19.49 10.57
N ALA A 3 -23.57 -18.33 10.13
CA ALA A 3 -22.80 -17.12 9.98
C ALA A 3 -22.10 -16.68 11.27
N ILE A 4 -22.79 -16.80 12.41
CA ILE A 4 -22.24 -16.47 13.73
C ILE A 4 -21.11 -17.43 14.10
N VAL A 5 -21.29 -18.72 13.84
CA VAL A 5 -20.26 -19.76 14.08
C VAL A 5 -19.01 -19.46 13.25
N VAL A 6 -19.17 -19.13 11.97
CA VAL A 6 -18.08 -18.74 11.06
C VAL A 6 -17.31 -17.56 11.60
N PHE A 7 -17.98 -16.49 12.04
CA PHE A 7 -17.30 -15.31 12.59
C PHE A 7 -16.64 -15.55 13.95
N ILE A 8 -17.29 -16.30 14.85
CA ILE A 8 -16.67 -16.64 16.15
C ILE A 8 -15.42 -17.50 15.94
N LEU A 9 -15.50 -18.49 15.05
CA LEU A 9 -14.35 -19.33 14.74
C LEU A 9 -13.23 -18.55 14.07
N PHE A 10 -13.56 -17.63 13.13
CA PHE A 10 -12.60 -16.76 12.48
C PHE A 10 -11.85 -15.89 13.50
N ILE A 11 -12.56 -15.17 14.34
CA ILE A 11 -11.96 -14.32 15.38
C ILE A 11 -11.18 -15.18 16.39
N GLY A 12 -11.73 -16.31 16.82
CA GLY A 12 -11.07 -17.21 17.78
C GLY A 12 -9.73 -17.74 17.28
N LEU A 13 -9.67 -18.18 16.02
CA LEU A 13 -8.42 -18.66 15.41
C LEU A 13 -7.39 -17.52 15.25
N LEU A 14 -7.83 -16.31 14.90
CA LEU A 14 -6.94 -15.14 14.84
C LEU A 14 -6.37 -14.78 16.22
N LEU A 15 -7.19 -14.82 17.28
CA LEU A 15 -6.72 -14.57 18.65
C LEU A 15 -5.73 -15.64 19.12
N LEU A 16 -5.84 -16.87 18.62
CA LEU A 16 -4.88 -17.96 18.84
C LEU A 16 -3.63 -17.83 17.96
N SER A 17 -3.47 -16.72 17.24
CA SER A 17 -2.33 -16.43 16.35
C SER A 17 -2.16 -17.45 15.21
N VAL A 18 -3.24 -18.10 14.78
CA VAL A 18 -3.23 -18.97 13.59
C VAL A 18 -3.04 -18.10 12.34
N PRO A 19 -2.16 -18.47 11.40
CA PRO A 19 -1.97 -17.70 10.17
C PRO A 19 -3.29 -17.46 9.41
N ILE A 20 -3.48 -16.26 8.87
CA ILE A 20 -4.74 -15.83 8.24
C ILE A 20 -5.18 -16.77 7.13
N SER A 21 -4.25 -17.24 6.29
CA SER A 21 -4.55 -18.20 5.21
C SER A 21 -5.11 -19.52 5.73
N SER A 22 -4.50 -20.07 6.79
CA SER A 22 -4.98 -21.28 7.46
C SER A 22 -6.34 -21.04 8.14
N THR A 23 -6.49 -19.90 8.81
CA THR A 23 -7.76 -19.50 9.42
C THR A 23 -8.90 -19.47 8.39
N LEU A 24 -8.69 -18.79 7.25
CA LEU A 24 -9.68 -18.72 6.18
C LEU A 24 -10.02 -20.10 5.62
N SER A 25 -9.02 -20.97 5.43
CA SER A 25 -9.24 -22.33 4.93
C SER A 25 -10.05 -23.18 5.91
N ILE A 26 -9.70 -23.14 7.21
CA ILE A 26 -10.40 -23.88 8.27
C ILE A 26 -11.84 -23.38 8.41
N VAL A 27 -12.03 -22.07 8.46
CA VAL A 27 -13.36 -21.46 8.62
C VAL A 27 -14.24 -21.72 7.39
N SER A 28 -13.67 -21.87 6.20
CA SER A 28 -14.40 -22.24 5.00
C SER A 28 -14.98 -23.68 5.07
N LEU A 29 -14.34 -24.59 5.81
CA LEU A 29 -14.82 -25.94 6.03
C LEU A 29 -15.88 -26.03 7.16
N ALA A 30 -15.88 -25.08 8.08
CA ALA A 30 -16.70 -25.12 9.28
C ALA A 30 -18.21 -25.32 9.02
N PRO A 31 -18.85 -24.61 8.06
CA PRO A 31 -20.29 -24.78 7.83
C PRO A 31 -20.71 -26.21 7.55
N SER A 32 -19.93 -26.98 6.79
CA SER A 32 -20.21 -28.36 6.46
C SER A 32 -20.03 -29.33 7.66
N LEU A 33 -19.28 -28.92 8.69
CA LEU A 33 -19.09 -29.69 9.91
C LEU A 33 -20.25 -29.49 10.92
N PHE A 34 -20.89 -28.32 10.89
CA PHE A 34 -21.91 -27.92 11.84
C PHE A 34 -23.34 -28.05 11.31
N ASP A 35 -23.55 -28.17 9.99
CA ASP A 35 -24.85 -28.35 9.38
C ASP A 35 -24.80 -29.45 8.29
N PRO A 36 -25.40 -30.62 8.51
CA PRO A 36 -25.43 -31.69 7.52
C PRO A 36 -26.14 -31.32 6.20
N ASN A 37 -26.99 -30.29 6.21
CA ASN A 37 -27.67 -29.82 5.00
C ASN A 37 -26.78 -28.88 4.17
N PHE A 38 -25.71 -28.36 4.74
CA PHE A 38 -24.75 -27.52 4.05
C PHE A 38 -23.62 -28.39 3.47
N THR A 39 -23.94 -29.09 2.38
CA THR A 39 -23.04 -30.08 1.76
C THR A 39 -21.97 -29.43 0.86
N ILE A 40 -20.97 -28.80 1.44
CA ILE A 40 -19.79 -28.38 0.71
C ILE A 40 -18.67 -29.37 0.96
N SER A 41 -18.22 -30.03 -0.11
CA SER A 41 -17.10 -30.96 0.00
C SER A 41 -15.76 -30.21 0.15
N PRO A 42 -14.76 -30.77 0.83
CA PRO A 42 -13.40 -30.24 0.85
C PRO A 42 -12.83 -29.99 -0.55
N GLU A 43 -13.21 -30.81 -1.53
CA GLU A 43 -12.83 -30.67 -2.94
C GLU A 43 -13.35 -29.37 -3.55
N TYR A 44 -14.57 -28.94 -3.20
CA TYR A 44 -15.11 -27.66 -3.67
C TYR A 44 -14.25 -26.49 -3.19
N ILE A 45 -13.81 -26.54 -1.92
CA ILE A 45 -12.96 -25.50 -1.32
C ILE A 45 -11.59 -25.48 -2.02
N ILE A 46 -10.98 -26.65 -2.21
CA ILE A 46 -9.69 -26.77 -2.91
C ILE A 46 -9.81 -26.26 -4.35
N ARG A 47 -10.88 -26.65 -5.07
CA ARG A 47 -11.13 -26.14 -6.44
C ARG A 47 -11.33 -24.61 -6.45
N ALA A 48 -12.02 -24.07 -5.44
CA ALA A 48 -12.20 -22.63 -5.30
C ALA A 48 -10.86 -21.91 -5.03
N MET A 49 -9.97 -22.51 -4.21
CA MET A 49 -8.62 -21.99 -3.96
C MET A 49 -7.80 -21.95 -5.25
N PHE A 50 -7.75 -23.05 -6.00
CA PHE A 50 -7.02 -23.10 -7.27
C PHE A 50 -7.59 -22.12 -8.29
N GLY A 51 -8.92 -22.09 -8.47
CA GLY A 51 -9.56 -21.15 -9.38
C GLY A 51 -9.36 -19.67 -8.99
N GLY A 52 -9.13 -19.40 -7.71
CA GLY A 52 -8.86 -18.05 -7.21
C GLY A 52 -7.48 -17.52 -7.59
N ILE A 53 -6.50 -18.40 -7.75
CA ILE A 53 -5.13 -18.02 -8.13
C ILE A 53 -4.86 -18.23 -9.63
N ASP A 54 -5.72 -18.92 -10.35
CA ASP A 54 -5.63 -19.10 -11.81
C ASP A 54 -6.25 -17.89 -12.52
N SER A 55 -5.54 -16.77 -12.46
CA SER A 55 -6.00 -15.49 -12.99
C SER A 55 -4.83 -14.69 -13.57
N PHE A 56 -4.97 -14.27 -14.84
CA PHE A 56 -3.94 -13.49 -15.53
C PHE A 56 -3.59 -12.17 -14.81
N PRO A 57 -4.54 -11.37 -14.29
CA PRO A 57 -4.21 -10.16 -13.53
C PRO A 57 -3.37 -10.42 -12.28
N LEU A 58 -3.46 -11.60 -11.68
CA LEU A 58 -2.70 -11.95 -10.49
C LEU A 58 -1.20 -12.02 -10.75
N LEU A 59 -0.78 -12.37 -11.96
CA LEU A 59 0.64 -12.41 -12.34
C LEU A 59 1.33 -11.04 -12.21
N ALA A 60 0.57 -9.96 -12.21
CA ALA A 60 1.12 -8.62 -11.95
C ALA A 60 1.74 -8.50 -10.55
N VAL A 61 1.19 -9.17 -9.54
CA VAL A 61 1.68 -9.08 -8.15
C VAL A 61 3.12 -9.57 -8.03
N PRO A 62 3.48 -10.82 -8.39
CA PRO A 62 4.86 -11.29 -8.32
C PRO A 62 5.81 -10.46 -9.18
N MET A 63 5.37 -9.97 -10.35
CA MET A 63 6.20 -9.16 -11.23
C MET A 63 6.49 -7.77 -10.62
N PHE A 64 5.50 -7.07 -10.07
CA PHE A 64 5.75 -5.80 -9.39
C PHE A 64 6.58 -5.96 -8.11
N VAL A 65 6.38 -7.03 -7.33
CA VAL A 65 7.24 -7.34 -6.17
C VAL A 65 8.68 -7.54 -6.61
N LEU A 66 8.92 -8.34 -7.66
CA LEU A 66 10.25 -8.58 -8.20
C LEU A 66 10.89 -7.28 -8.72
N SER A 67 10.16 -6.49 -9.49
CA SER A 67 10.62 -5.19 -9.99
C SER A 67 10.98 -4.25 -8.83
N GLY A 68 10.15 -4.16 -7.79
CA GLY A 68 10.39 -3.34 -6.61
C GLY A 68 11.67 -3.74 -5.87
N ILE A 69 11.91 -5.04 -5.66
CA ILE A 69 13.13 -5.54 -4.99
C ILE A 69 14.38 -5.31 -5.85
N LEU A 70 14.29 -5.53 -7.16
CA LEU A 70 15.38 -5.21 -8.10
C LEU A 70 15.77 -3.73 -8.01
N MET A 71 14.80 -2.84 -7.97
CA MET A 71 15.02 -1.40 -7.87
C MET A 71 15.54 -0.96 -6.49
N ALA A 72 15.08 -1.62 -5.41
CA ALA A 72 15.57 -1.38 -4.07
C ALA A 72 17.08 -1.67 -3.98
N LYS A 73 17.47 -2.88 -4.38
CA LYS A 73 18.89 -3.31 -4.40
C LYS A 73 19.69 -2.57 -5.49
N GLY A 74 18.99 -2.10 -6.54
CA GLY A 74 19.53 -1.25 -7.60
C GLY A 74 19.91 0.16 -7.17
N GLY A 75 19.56 0.59 -5.94
CA GLY A 75 19.89 1.93 -5.43
C GLY A 75 19.03 3.06 -6.04
N VAL A 76 17.89 2.71 -6.61
CA VAL A 76 16.94 3.66 -7.24
C VAL A 76 16.42 4.69 -6.25
N SER A 77 16.12 4.29 -4.99
CA SER A 77 15.63 5.19 -3.95
C SER A 77 16.57 6.34 -3.68
N LYS A 78 17.90 6.09 -3.68
CA LYS A 78 18.92 7.15 -3.50
C LYS A 78 18.92 8.14 -4.67
N LYS A 79 18.82 7.66 -5.91
CA LYS A 79 18.80 8.52 -7.09
C LYS A 79 17.56 9.41 -7.11
N LEU A 80 16.41 8.89 -6.73
CA LEU A 80 15.18 9.69 -6.57
C LEU A 80 15.35 10.76 -5.50
N PHE A 81 15.89 10.39 -4.32
CA PHE A 81 16.10 11.35 -3.25
C PHE A 81 17.11 12.44 -3.63
N ASP A 82 18.21 12.09 -4.28
CA ASP A 82 19.25 13.04 -4.70
C ASP A 82 18.67 14.12 -5.65
N VAL A 83 17.84 13.73 -6.63
CA VAL A 83 17.23 14.69 -7.56
C VAL A 83 16.22 15.59 -6.86
N PHE A 84 15.37 15.08 -5.98
CA PHE A 84 14.42 15.93 -5.26
C PHE A 84 15.14 16.86 -4.28
N SER A 85 16.15 16.36 -3.57
CA SER A 85 16.97 17.18 -2.69
C SER A 85 17.74 18.27 -3.44
N PHE A 86 18.15 18.01 -4.68
CA PHE A 86 18.80 19.03 -5.54
C PHE A 86 17.87 20.23 -5.78
N PHE A 87 16.58 20.00 -6.06
CA PHE A 87 15.63 21.07 -6.37
C PHE A 87 15.09 21.79 -5.14
N ILE A 88 14.77 21.07 -4.08
CA ILE A 88 14.04 21.65 -2.94
C ILE A 88 14.81 21.64 -1.63
N GLY A 89 15.95 20.96 -1.55
CA GLY A 89 16.66 20.70 -0.28
C GLY A 89 17.02 21.95 0.51
N LYS A 90 17.37 23.06 -0.13
CA LYS A 90 17.72 24.34 0.54
C LYS A 90 16.51 25.07 1.14
N ARG A 91 15.29 24.75 0.69
CA ARG A 91 14.07 25.39 1.21
C ARG A 91 13.77 24.93 2.64
N THR A 92 12.93 25.69 3.34
CA THR A 92 12.41 25.24 4.65
C THR A 92 11.63 23.95 4.49
N ALA A 93 11.93 22.96 5.32
CA ALA A 93 11.43 21.57 5.22
C ALA A 93 11.82 20.88 3.90
N GLY A 94 12.78 21.39 3.14
CA GLY A 94 13.14 20.86 1.83
C GLY A 94 13.56 19.39 1.87
N MET A 95 14.37 19.00 2.85
CA MET A 95 14.84 17.62 3.00
C MET A 95 13.69 16.66 3.43
N PRO A 96 12.85 16.95 4.45
CA PRO A 96 11.67 16.15 4.75
C PRO A 96 10.68 16.05 3.58
N CYS A 97 10.45 17.13 2.84
CA CYS A 97 9.61 17.11 1.64
C CYS A 97 10.21 16.22 0.54
N ALA A 98 11.54 16.25 0.36
CA ALA A 98 12.22 15.36 -0.59
C ALA A 98 12.03 13.88 -0.20
N VAL A 99 12.00 13.54 1.10
CA VAL A 99 11.67 12.19 1.58
C VAL A 99 10.24 11.81 1.18
N ILE A 100 9.25 12.68 1.42
CA ILE A 100 7.84 12.40 1.09
C ILE A 100 7.67 12.18 -0.41
N ILE A 101 8.27 13.05 -1.25
CA ILE A 101 8.22 12.89 -2.70
C ILE A 101 8.95 11.61 -3.14
N THR A 102 10.08 11.27 -2.49
CA THR A 102 10.79 10.02 -2.78
C THR A 102 9.92 8.80 -2.42
N CYS A 103 9.21 8.81 -1.29
CA CYS A 103 8.25 7.75 -0.94
C CYS A 103 7.12 7.65 -1.97
N LEU A 104 6.62 8.76 -2.47
CA LEU A 104 5.58 8.79 -3.51
C LEU A 104 6.07 8.13 -4.80
N PHE A 105 7.23 8.55 -5.33
CA PHE A 105 7.80 7.99 -6.56
C PHE A 105 8.30 6.56 -6.39
N TYR A 106 8.92 6.25 -5.25
CA TYR A 106 9.36 4.89 -4.98
C TYR A 106 8.16 3.95 -4.73
N GLY A 107 7.10 4.46 -4.12
CA GLY A 107 5.82 3.76 -4.00
C GLY A 107 5.25 3.37 -5.36
N ALA A 108 5.32 4.27 -6.34
CA ALA A 108 4.94 4.02 -7.73
C ALA A 108 5.85 2.99 -8.46
N ILE A 109 6.81 2.43 -7.78
CA ILE A 109 7.68 1.36 -8.30
C ILE A 109 7.43 0.06 -7.52
N SER A 110 7.38 0.15 -6.18
CA SER A 110 7.30 -1.01 -5.30
C SER A 110 5.88 -1.55 -5.09
N GLY A 111 4.87 -0.69 -5.19
CA GLY A 111 3.47 -1.03 -4.91
C GLY A 111 3.20 -1.48 -3.48
N SER A 112 4.16 -1.26 -2.55
CA SER A 112 4.13 -1.77 -1.17
C SER A 112 4.58 -0.71 -0.17
N ALA A 113 3.79 -0.50 0.89
CA ALA A 113 4.12 0.47 1.94
C ALA A 113 5.32 0.05 2.79
N PRO A 114 5.40 -1.19 3.34
CA PRO A 114 6.57 -1.62 4.09
C PRO A 114 7.86 -1.60 3.28
N ALA A 115 7.81 -2.00 1.99
CA ALA A 115 8.97 -1.95 1.10
C ALA A 115 9.44 -0.51 0.86
N THR A 116 8.52 0.44 0.73
CA THR A 116 8.83 1.86 0.60
C THR A 116 9.49 2.41 1.86
N VAL A 117 8.96 2.09 3.05
CA VAL A 117 9.57 2.47 4.34
C VAL A 117 10.99 1.93 4.46
N ALA A 118 11.20 0.66 4.15
CA ALA A 118 12.51 0.01 4.24
C ALA A 118 13.52 0.65 3.26
N ALA A 119 13.16 0.77 1.98
CA ALA A 119 14.07 1.25 0.94
C ALA A 119 14.40 2.74 1.06
N VAL A 120 13.41 3.58 1.37
CA VAL A 120 13.64 5.03 1.52
C VAL A 120 14.21 5.33 2.91
N GLY A 121 13.67 4.69 3.95
CA GLY A 121 14.05 4.94 5.34
C GLY A 121 15.49 4.57 5.65
N SER A 122 15.97 3.42 5.15
CA SER A 122 17.34 2.95 5.41
C SER A 122 18.43 3.98 5.04
N MET A 123 18.18 4.78 4.02
CA MET A 123 19.15 5.78 3.59
C MET A 123 18.81 7.20 4.06
N THR A 124 17.53 7.57 4.12
CA THR A 124 17.14 8.96 4.43
C THR A 124 17.16 9.25 5.93
N ILE A 125 16.81 8.29 6.79
CA ILE A 125 16.79 8.52 8.23
C ILE A 125 18.20 8.85 8.75
N PRO A 126 19.25 8.04 8.48
CA PRO A 126 20.61 8.38 8.93
C PRO A 126 21.10 9.73 8.40
N LEU A 127 20.79 10.04 7.13
CA LEU A 127 21.19 11.30 6.50
C LEU A 127 20.52 12.48 7.19
N LEU A 128 19.21 12.48 7.37
CA LEU A 128 18.50 13.61 7.99
C LEU A 128 18.90 13.80 9.45
N VAL A 129 19.17 12.72 10.18
CA VAL A 129 19.71 12.80 11.56
C VAL A 129 21.08 13.47 11.55
N LYS A 130 21.97 13.15 10.61
CA LYS A 130 23.26 13.81 10.42
C LYS A 130 23.09 15.31 10.13
N LEU A 131 22.05 15.69 9.41
CA LEU A 131 21.71 17.09 9.10
C LEU A 131 21.07 17.83 10.30
N GLY A 132 20.90 17.18 11.44
CA GLY A 132 20.40 17.80 12.67
C GLY A 132 18.88 17.69 12.89
N TYR A 133 18.16 16.92 12.07
CA TYR A 133 16.74 16.67 12.33
C TYR A 133 16.52 15.71 13.48
N ASP A 134 15.41 15.90 14.21
CA ASP A 134 14.97 14.97 15.26
C ASP A 134 14.76 13.56 14.69
N LYS A 135 15.47 12.58 15.25
CA LYS A 135 15.47 11.18 14.80
C LYS A 135 14.08 10.59 14.77
N THR A 136 13.28 10.85 15.81
CA THR A 136 11.91 10.32 15.91
C THR A 136 10.98 10.96 14.89
N PHE A 137 11.13 12.26 14.63
CA PHE A 137 10.35 12.98 13.61
C PHE A 137 10.62 12.46 12.20
N VAL A 138 11.89 12.30 11.83
CA VAL A 138 12.27 11.77 10.51
C VAL A 138 11.74 10.35 10.34
N THR A 139 11.88 9.52 11.36
CA THR A 139 11.38 8.14 11.35
C THR A 139 9.86 8.11 11.19
N ALA A 140 9.14 9.01 11.88
CA ALA A 140 7.69 9.14 11.76
C ALA A 140 7.27 9.58 10.34
N ILE A 141 7.97 10.56 9.73
CA ILE A 141 7.71 10.97 8.34
C ILE A 141 7.87 9.79 7.38
N VAL A 142 8.97 9.05 7.48
CA VAL A 142 9.23 7.89 6.60
C VAL A 142 8.15 6.82 6.78
N ALA A 143 7.77 6.51 8.03
CA ALA A 143 6.74 5.51 8.31
C ALA A 143 5.40 5.91 7.68
N VAL A 144 4.97 7.17 7.84
CA VAL A 144 3.67 7.65 7.33
C VAL A 144 3.72 7.85 5.81
N ALA A 145 4.76 8.50 5.28
CA ALA A 145 4.91 8.70 3.84
C ALA A 145 5.08 7.39 3.07
N GLY A 146 5.62 6.34 3.71
CA GLY A 146 5.67 5.00 3.14
C GLY A 146 4.29 4.43 2.82
N GLY A 147 3.23 4.87 3.50
CA GLY A 147 1.84 4.53 3.17
C GLY A 147 1.43 4.93 1.75
N LEU A 148 2.08 5.93 1.14
CA LEU A 148 1.89 6.28 -0.27
C LEU A 148 2.22 5.11 -1.22
N GLY A 149 3.07 4.17 -0.79
CA GLY A 149 3.49 3.03 -1.57
C GLY A 149 2.38 2.02 -1.90
N VAL A 150 1.24 2.07 -1.22
CA VAL A 150 0.06 1.24 -1.56
C VAL A 150 -1.04 2.05 -2.23
N ILE A 151 -0.89 3.36 -2.34
CA ILE A 151 -1.92 4.27 -2.89
C ILE A 151 -1.55 4.73 -4.30
N ILE A 152 -0.27 5.11 -4.50
CA ILE A 152 0.20 5.52 -5.83
C ILE A 152 0.36 4.27 -6.71
N PRO A 153 -0.20 4.27 -7.93
CA PRO A 153 -0.05 3.13 -8.84
C PRO A 153 1.37 3.02 -9.43
N PRO A 154 1.83 1.79 -9.76
CA PRO A 154 1.09 0.53 -9.53
C PRO A 154 1.04 0.14 -8.05
N SER A 155 -0.10 -0.40 -7.63
CA SER A 155 -0.39 -0.74 -6.24
C SER A 155 -0.89 -2.18 -6.15
N ILE A 156 -0.25 -3.00 -5.32
CA ILE A 156 -0.67 -4.39 -5.08
C ILE A 156 -2.09 -4.42 -4.48
N PRO A 157 -2.43 -3.61 -3.47
CA PRO A 157 -3.80 -3.52 -2.96
C PRO A 157 -4.86 -3.20 -4.03
N PHE A 158 -4.58 -2.32 -4.98
CA PHE A 158 -5.53 -2.05 -6.07
C PHE A 158 -5.72 -3.23 -7.03
N ILE A 159 -4.67 -4.02 -7.27
CA ILE A 159 -4.78 -5.26 -8.04
C ILE A 159 -5.71 -6.24 -7.31
N LEU A 160 -5.45 -6.47 -6.02
CA LEU A 160 -6.24 -7.39 -5.19
C LEU A 160 -7.70 -6.92 -5.06
N TYR A 161 -7.93 -5.62 -4.88
CA TYR A 161 -9.27 -5.05 -4.88
C TYR A 161 -9.97 -5.25 -6.22
N GLY A 162 -9.29 -4.95 -7.34
CA GLY A 162 -9.83 -5.16 -8.67
C GLY A 162 -10.27 -6.60 -8.90
N MET A 163 -9.48 -7.57 -8.44
CA MET A 163 -9.81 -9.00 -8.50
C MET A 163 -11.01 -9.36 -7.62
N ALA A 164 -11.04 -8.86 -6.37
CA ALA A 164 -12.11 -9.18 -5.42
C ALA A 164 -13.45 -8.54 -5.78
N SER A 165 -13.42 -7.36 -6.40
CA SER A 165 -14.61 -6.56 -6.76
C SER A 165 -15.09 -6.74 -8.20
N GLY A 166 -14.26 -7.35 -9.07
CA GLY A 166 -14.48 -7.37 -10.52
C GLY A 166 -14.21 -6.03 -11.22
N THR A 167 -13.64 -5.04 -10.50
CA THR A 167 -13.35 -3.71 -11.04
C THR A 167 -12.06 -3.71 -11.86
N SER A 168 -11.99 -2.95 -12.94
CA SER A 168 -10.78 -2.84 -13.77
C SER A 168 -9.59 -2.32 -12.96
N VAL A 169 -8.50 -3.09 -12.93
CA VAL A 169 -7.24 -2.69 -12.28
C VAL A 169 -6.67 -1.41 -12.89
N GLY A 170 -6.79 -1.22 -14.20
CA GLY A 170 -6.38 0.01 -14.88
C GLY A 170 -7.16 1.23 -14.37
N LYS A 171 -8.49 1.12 -14.19
CA LYS A 171 -9.31 2.18 -13.60
C LYS A 171 -8.91 2.47 -12.15
N MET A 172 -8.61 1.44 -11.35
CA MET A 172 -8.11 1.60 -9.99
C MET A 172 -6.78 2.36 -9.95
N PHE A 173 -5.88 2.07 -10.88
CA PHE A 173 -4.60 2.76 -10.99
C PHE A 173 -4.79 4.25 -11.36
N MET A 174 -5.66 4.57 -12.32
CA MET A 174 -5.97 5.97 -12.65
C MET A 174 -6.53 6.72 -11.44
N ALA A 175 -7.46 6.09 -10.73
CA ALA A 175 -8.14 6.68 -9.57
C ALA A 175 -7.21 6.92 -8.37
N GLY A 176 -6.11 6.15 -8.23
CA GLY A 176 -5.17 6.25 -7.11
C GLY A 176 -4.22 7.45 -7.17
N ILE A 177 -4.02 8.08 -8.34
CA ILE A 177 -3.04 9.16 -8.50
C ILE A 177 -3.41 10.39 -7.68
N VAL A 178 -4.63 10.88 -7.83
CA VAL A 178 -5.08 12.12 -7.16
C VAL A 178 -5.09 11.98 -5.64
N PRO A 179 -5.62 10.89 -5.05
CA PRO A 179 -5.50 10.62 -3.62
C PRO A 179 -4.06 10.64 -3.11
N GLY A 180 -3.15 9.96 -3.81
CA GLY A 180 -1.75 9.91 -3.42
C GLY A 180 -1.07 11.28 -3.45
N LEU A 181 -1.32 12.08 -4.48
CA LEU A 181 -0.81 13.46 -4.58
C LEU A 181 -1.38 14.36 -3.48
N LEU A 182 -2.68 14.25 -3.16
CA LEU A 182 -3.33 14.99 -2.08
C LEU A 182 -2.69 14.66 -0.73
N ILE A 183 -2.51 13.36 -0.44
CA ILE A 183 -1.89 12.91 0.82
C ILE A 183 -0.45 13.42 0.92
N ALA A 184 0.35 13.28 -0.14
CA ALA A 184 1.71 13.79 -0.16
C ALA A 184 1.77 15.30 0.10
N ALA A 185 0.88 16.08 -0.53
CA ALA A 185 0.79 17.53 -0.32
C ALA A 185 0.46 17.87 1.13
N LEU A 186 -0.52 17.20 1.74
CA LEU A 186 -0.89 17.41 3.14
C LEU A 186 0.24 17.04 4.10
N LEU A 187 0.95 15.94 3.86
CA LEU A 187 2.12 15.56 4.65
C LEU A 187 3.25 16.59 4.52
N MET A 188 3.48 17.14 3.31
CA MET A 188 4.47 18.22 3.09
C MET A 188 4.08 19.51 3.81
N ILE A 189 2.80 19.87 3.87
CA ILE A 189 2.30 21.01 4.65
C ILE A 189 2.63 20.83 6.13
N TYR A 190 2.40 19.66 6.69
CA TYR A 190 2.77 19.39 8.09
C TYR A 190 4.28 19.43 8.30
N ALA A 191 5.08 18.84 7.38
CA ALA A 191 6.54 18.89 7.47
C ALA A 191 7.06 20.33 7.47
N PHE A 192 6.49 21.19 6.62
CA PHE A 192 6.80 22.61 6.58
C PHE A 192 6.47 23.32 7.90
N TYR A 193 5.27 23.08 8.45
CA TYR A 193 4.87 23.65 9.73
C TYR A 193 5.82 23.20 10.86
N TYR A 194 6.14 21.92 10.91
CA TYR A 194 7.03 21.36 11.93
C TYR A 194 8.44 21.97 11.87
N CYS A 195 9.06 22.00 10.69
CA CYS A 195 10.40 22.55 10.50
C CYS A 195 10.46 24.05 10.78
N LYS A 196 9.41 24.81 10.42
CA LYS A 196 9.32 26.25 10.73
C LYS A 196 9.27 26.49 12.24
N LYS A 197 8.59 25.60 13.01
CA LYS A 197 8.44 25.72 14.46
C LYS A 197 9.69 25.30 15.23
N HIS A 198 10.38 24.24 14.79
CA HIS A 198 11.51 23.67 15.53
C HIS A 198 12.89 24.16 15.03
N GLY A 199 12.92 24.84 13.89
CA GLY A 199 14.15 25.25 13.25
C GLY A 199 14.83 24.14 12.48
N GLU A 200 15.84 24.50 11.68
CA GLU A 200 16.66 23.59 10.86
C GLU A 200 18.10 24.06 10.87
N ASP A 201 19.06 23.15 10.91
CA ASP A 201 20.49 23.46 10.74
C ASP A 201 20.79 23.75 9.28
N LYS A 202 20.54 25.01 8.87
CA LYS A 202 20.72 25.44 7.49
C LYS A 202 22.17 25.33 7.01
N ALA A 203 23.16 25.39 7.92
CA ALA A 203 24.57 25.25 7.54
C ALA A 203 24.86 23.84 7.02
N LYS A 204 24.47 22.79 7.78
CA LYS A 204 24.66 21.40 7.38
C LYS A 204 23.85 21.04 6.14
N ILE A 205 22.58 21.52 6.07
CA ILE A 205 21.71 21.28 4.90
C ILE A 205 22.34 21.89 3.65
N ASN A 206 22.81 23.14 3.73
CA ASN A 206 23.44 23.80 2.59
C ASN A 206 24.74 23.12 2.16
N GLU A 207 25.54 22.60 3.09
CA GLU A 207 26.74 21.83 2.79
C GLU A 207 26.42 20.59 1.97
N GLU A 208 25.44 19.78 2.41
CA GLU A 208 25.03 18.56 1.72
C GLU A 208 24.43 18.87 0.34
N VAL A 209 23.54 19.86 0.26
CA VAL A 209 22.92 20.23 -1.03
C VAL A 209 23.94 20.90 -1.98
N ASN A 210 24.88 21.67 -1.46
CA ASN A 210 25.99 22.23 -2.29
C ASN A 210 26.89 21.10 -2.84
N ALA A 211 27.14 20.05 -2.06
CA ALA A 211 27.85 18.87 -2.56
C ALA A 211 27.11 18.19 -3.74
N LEU A 212 25.78 18.17 -3.71
CA LEU A 212 24.96 17.72 -4.85
C LEU A 212 25.04 18.72 -6.02
N HIS A 213 24.95 20.02 -5.76
CA HIS A 213 25.05 21.04 -6.79
C HIS A 213 26.43 21.05 -7.46
N ASN A 214 27.52 20.80 -6.72
CA ASN A 214 28.87 20.69 -7.24
C ASN A 214 29.06 19.50 -8.20
N LYS A 215 28.22 18.43 -8.08
CA LYS A 215 28.19 17.36 -9.09
C LYS A 215 27.63 17.85 -10.45
N GLY A 216 26.93 18.99 -10.46
CA GLY A 216 26.28 19.57 -11.61
C GLY A 216 24.89 18.98 -11.91
N PHE A 217 23.98 19.86 -12.34
CA PHE A 217 22.60 19.49 -12.66
C PHE A 217 22.51 18.33 -13.65
N LYS A 218 23.26 18.41 -14.76
CA LYS A 218 23.25 17.38 -15.79
C LYS A 218 23.56 16.01 -15.23
N LYS A 219 24.60 15.89 -14.39
CA LYS A 219 25.00 14.61 -13.81
C LYS A 219 23.94 14.04 -12.87
N VAL A 220 23.45 14.83 -11.92
CA VAL A 220 22.41 14.41 -10.96
C VAL A 220 21.12 14.02 -11.69
N PHE A 221 20.70 14.82 -12.68
CA PHE A 221 19.49 14.56 -13.46
C PHE A 221 19.64 13.28 -14.31
N PHE A 222 20.72 13.11 -15.07
CA PHE A 222 20.91 11.91 -15.88
C PHE A 222 21.06 10.64 -15.05
N GLU A 223 21.69 10.71 -13.87
CA GLU A 223 21.75 9.58 -12.96
C GLU A 223 20.37 9.18 -12.41
N SER A 224 19.47 10.15 -12.19
CA SER A 224 18.13 9.93 -11.66
C SER A 224 17.07 9.72 -12.74
N PHE A 225 17.35 10.14 -13.97
CA PHE A 225 16.41 10.08 -15.11
C PHE A 225 15.83 8.68 -15.31
N TRP A 226 16.69 7.68 -15.29
CA TRP A 226 16.26 6.29 -15.47
C TRP A 226 15.33 5.81 -14.34
N ALA A 227 15.57 6.27 -13.11
CA ALA A 227 14.69 5.98 -11.98
C ALA A 227 13.33 6.68 -12.12
N LEU A 228 13.32 7.96 -12.51
CA LEU A 228 12.10 8.74 -12.75
C LEU A 228 11.27 8.20 -13.92
N LEU A 229 11.92 7.61 -14.91
CA LEU A 229 11.26 7.08 -16.09
C LEU A 229 10.44 5.79 -15.77
N THR A 230 10.77 5.07 -14.69
CA THR A 230 10.09 3.81 -14.33
C THR A 230 8.58 3.96 -14.19
N PRO A 231 8.05 4.83 -13.30
CA PRO A 231 6.59 4.97 -13.18
C PRO A 231 5.97 5.53 -14.47
N VAL A 232 6.72 6.36 -15.23
CA VAL A 232 6.24 6.91 -16.51
C VAL A 232 6.06 5.79 -17.55
N ILE A 233 7.00 4.85 -17.65
CA ILE A 233 6.89 3.70 -18.56
C ILE A 233 5.69 2.85 -18.14
N ILE A 234 5.59 2.46 -16.86
CA ILE A 234 4.54 1.57 -16.37
C ILE A 234 3.16 2.19 -16.63
N LEU A 235 2.94 3.40 -16.13
CA LEU A 235 1.65 4.09 -16.25
C LEU A 235 1.36 4.51 -17.68
N GLY A 236 2.39 4.93 -18.42
CA GLY A 236 2.26 5.28 -19.83
C GLY A 236 1.79 4.11 -20.68
N CYS A 237 2.36 2.91 -20.49
CA CYS A 237 1.92 1.69 -21.20
C CYS A 237 0.47 1.31 -20.84
N ILE A 238 0.09 1.43 -19.55
CA ILE A 238 -1.26 1.07 -19.10
C ILE A 238 -2.30 2.08 -19.62
N TYR A 239 -2.04 3.38 -19.48
CA TYR A 239 -3.01 4.42 -19.83
C TYR A 239 -3.15 4.66 -21.33
N SER A 240 -2.11 4.37 -22.10
CA SER A 240 -2.19 4.36 -23.58
C SER A 240 -2.90 3.12 -24.14
N GLY A 241 -3.20 2.12 -23.30
CA GLY A 241 -3.79 0.86 -23.71
C GLY A 241 -2.83 -0.08 -24.47
N VAL A 242 -1.54 0.26 -24.53
CA VAL A 242 -0.51 -0.56 -25.20
C VAL A 242 -0.23 -1.84 -24.42
N ALA A 243 -0.33 -1.80 -23.10
CA ALA A 243 -0.12 -2.95 -22.25
C ALA A 243 -1.17 -3.03 -21.12
N SER A 244 -1.59 -4.24 -20.79
CA SER A 244 -2.36 -4.54 -19.60
C SER A 244 -1.50 -4.31 -18.35
N PRO A 245 -2.09 -4.16 -17.14
CA PRO A 245 -1.32 -4.07 -15.89
C PRO A 245 -0.31 -5.20 -15.69
N THR A 246 -0.64 -6.42 -16.12
CA THR A 246 0.24 -7.59 -16.03
C THR A 246 1.44 -7.48 -16.98
N GLU A 247 1.21 -7.09 -18.23
CA GLU A 247 2.28 -6.88 -19.21
C GLU A 247 3.18 -5.71 -18.79
N ALA A 248 2.62 -4.63 -18.29
CA ALA A 248 3.38 -3.50 -17.74
C ALA A 248 4.25 -3.92 -16.55
N ALA A 249 3.77 -4.85 -15.71
CA ALA A 249 4.56 -5.41 -14.61
C ALA A 249 5.76 -6.21 -15.13
N VAL A 250 5.59 -7.02 -16.19
CA VAL A 250 6.70 -7.72 -16.84
C VAL A 250 7.69 -6.74 -17.45
N ILE A 251 7.22 -5.71 -18.17
CA ILE A 251 8.07 -4.64 -18.72
C ILE A 251 8.88 -3.98 -17.58
N SER A 252 8.27 -3.73 -16.43
CA SER A 252 8.95 -3.13 -15.28
C SER A 252 10.08 -4.00 -14.73
N VAL A 253 9.94 -5.33 -14.73
CA VAL A 253 11.01 -6.26 -14.32
C VAL A 253 12.20 -6.17 -15.24
N PHE A 254 11.98 -6.25 -16.57
CA PHE A 254 13.08 -6.14 -17.54
C PHE A 254 13.76 -4.78 -17.49
N TYR A 255 12.96 -3.71 -17.32
CA TYR A 255 13.49 -2.37 -17.16
C TYR A 255 14.32 -2.24 -15.87
N ALA A 256 13.82 -2.76 -14.74
CA ALA A 256 14.54 -2.77 -13.47
C ALA A 256 15.87 -3.53 -13.54
N LEU A 257 15.88 -4.70 -14.20
CA LEU A 257 17.10 -5.46 -14.46
C LEU A 257 18.08 -4.65 -15.30
N PHE A 258 17.61 -4.07 -16.39
CA PHE A 258 18.45 -3.28 -17.29
C PHE A 258 19.12 -2.10 -16.59
N ILE A 259 18.35 -1.27 -15.86
CA ILE A 259 18.92 -0.12 -15.19
C ILE A 259 19.83 -0.50 -14.03
N SER A 260 19.48 -1.52 -13.26
CA SER A 260 20.27 -1.92 -12.08
C SER A 260 21.58 -2.60 -12.46
N MET A 261 21.60 -3.39 -13.55
CA MET A 261 22.80 -4.13 -13.97
C MET A 261 23.70 -3.31 -14.90
N PHE A 262 23.11 -2.62 -15.90
CA PHE A 262 23.90 -1.99 -16.96
C PHE A 262 24.12 -0.50 -16.74
N ILE A 263 23.16 0.24 -16.21
CA ILE A 263 23.26 1.69 -16.00
C ILE A 263 23.86 1.99 -14.62
N TYR A 264 23.26 1.49 -13.55
CA TYR A 264 23.73 1.74 -12.19
C TYR A 264 24.84 0.81 -11.74
N LYS A 265 24.95 -0.36 -12.39
CA LYS A 265 25.97 -1.38 -12.09
C LYS A 265 26.00 -1.77 -10.61
N SER A 266 24.84 -1.70 -9.98
CA SER A 266 24.63 -1.98 -8.54
C SER A 266 24.35 -3.44 -8.28
N LEU A 267 23.79 -4.17 -9.28
CA LEU A 267 23.51 -5.60 -9.20
C LEU A 267 24.40 -6.38 -10.19
N ARG A 268 24.88 -7.52 -9.73
CA ARG A 268 25.61 -8.52 -10.52
C ARG A 268 24.73 -9.76 -10.73
N VAL A 269 25.05 -10.58 -11.73
CA VAL A 269 24.30 -11.82 -12.01
C VAL A 269 24.19 -12.73 -10.78
N LYS A 270 25.23 -12.80 -9.97
CA LYS A 270 25.25 -13.59 -8.73
C LYS A 270 24.23 -13.12 -7.68
N ASP A 271 23.91 -11.82 -7.67
CA ASP A 271 22.99 -11.23 -6.70
C ASP A 271 21.51 -11.50 -7.08
N LEU A 272 21.25 -11.95 -8.32
CA LEU A 272 19.91 -12.25 -8.82
C LEU A 272 19.25 -13.40 -8.08
N TYR A 273 20.02 -14.41 -7.66
CA TYR A 273 19.50 -15.51 -6.86
C TYR A 273 18.83 -15.01 -5.57
N ASP A 274 19.51 -14.15 -4.84
CA ASP A 274 18.99 -13.58 -3.58
C ASP A 274 17.77 -12.68 -3.85
N VAL A 275 17.75 -11.95 -4.97
CA VAL A 275 16.60 -11.14 -5.39
C VAL A 275 15.38 -12.03 -5.65
N PHE A 276 15.54 -13.13 -6.40
CA PHE A 276 14.44 -14.06 -6.68
C PHE A 276 13.93 -14.72 -5.40
N VAL A 277 14.84 -15.20 -4.53
CA VAL A 277 14.46 -15.83 -3.25
C VAL A 277 13.68 -14.85 -2.38
N GLU A 278 14.12 -13.60 -2.28
CA GLU A 278 13.43 -12.55 -1.51
C GLU A 278 12.07 -12.23 -2.11
N SER A 279 11.96 -12.16 -3.44
CA SER A 279 10.70 -11.95 -4.13
C SER A 279 9.71 -13.07 -3.84
N ILE A 280 10.14 -14.34 -3.96
CA ILE A 280 9.30 -15.50 -3.66
C ILE A 280 8.81 -15.46 -2.22
N LYS A 281 9.71 -15.19 -1.25
CA LYS A 281 9.35 -15.07 0.16
C LYS A 281 8.32 -13.97 0.42
N THR A 282 8.32 -12.91 -0.40
CA THR A 282 7.41 -11.78 -0.26
C THR A 282 6.04 -12.08 -0.87
N PHE A 283 5.96 -12.63 -2.08
CA PHE A 283 4.67 -12.78 -2.76
C PHE A 283 3.99 -14.14 -2.50
N ALA A 284 4.72 -15.21 -2.20
CA ALA A 284 4.12 -16.53 -2.02
C ALA A 284 3.08 -16.56 -0.87
N PRO A 285 3.32 -15.93 0.29
CA PRO A 285 2.29 -15.81 1.32
C PRO A 285 1.04 -15.07 0.83
N ILE A 286 1.20 -14.02 0.01
CA ILE A 286 0.08 -13.26 -0.56
C ILE A 286 -0.79 -14.14 -1.45
N LEU A 287 -0.17 -14.96 -2.31
CA LEU A 287 -0.92 -15.89 -3.18
C LEU A 287 -1.69 -16.93 -2.36
N PHE A 288 -1.11 -17.45 -1.29
CA PHE A 288 -1.78 -18.43 -0.44
C PHE A 288 -2.96 -17.82 0.34
N ILE A 289 -2.79 -16.58 0.83
CA ILE A 289 -3.89 -15.81 1.44
C ILE A 289 -5.01 -15.60 0.42
N LEU A 290 -4.67 -15.21 -0.82
CA LEU A 290 -5.65 -15.00 -1.88
C LEU A 290 -6.43 -16.27 -2.19
N ALA A 291 -5.76 -17.41 -2.39
CA ALA A 291 -6.42 -18.69 -2.61
C ALA A 291 -7.46 -18.99 -1.52
N SER A 292 -7.03 -18.88 -0.25
CA SER A 292 -7.89 -19.12 0.91
C SER A 292 -9.05 -18.11 1.00
N ALA A 293 -8.79 -16.84 0.68
CA ALA A 293 -9.79 -15.77 0.71
C ALA A 293 -10.86 -15.94 -0.37
N VAL A 294 -10.50 -16.42 -1.57
CA VAL A 294 -11.49 -16.71 -2.63
C VAL A 294 -12.40 -17.85 -2.21
N ALA A 295 -11.86 -18.92 -1.62
CA ALA A 295 -12.67 -20.01 -1.07
C ALA A 295 -13.61 -19.49 0.02
N PHE A 296 -13.09 -18.71 0.97
CA PHE A 296 -13.88 -18.09 2.03
C PHE A 296 -14.98 -17.16 1.49
N SER A 297 -14.65 -16.32 0.50
CA SER A 297 -15.61 -15.43 -0.15
C SER A 297 -16.79 -16.20 -0.75
N ARG A 298 -16.55 -17.34 -1.40
CA ARG A 298 -17.63 -18.19 -1.93
C ARG A 298 -18.51 -18.75 -0.82
N ILE A 299 -17.91 -19.18 0.30
CA ILE A 299 -18.67 -19.71 1.45
C ILE A 299 -19.56 -18.63 2.08
N ILE A 300 -19.03 -17.44 2.34
CA ILE A 300 -19.84 -16.35 2.93
C ILE A 300 -20.96 -15.90 1.99
N THR A 301 -20.74 -15.96 0.67
CA THR A 301 -21.78 -15.67 -0.32
C THR A 301 -22.88 -16.74 -0.30
N LEU A 302 -22.52 -18.02 -0.23
CA LEU A 302 -23.50 -19.10 -0.11
C LEU A 302 -24.31 -19.03 1.20
N LEU A 303 -23.71 -18.55 2.27
CA LEU A 303 -24.37 -18.28 3.55
C LEU A 303 -25.18 -16.97 3.56
N GLN A 304 -25.23 -16.23 2.44
CA GLN A 304 -25.93 -14.94 2.31
C GLN A 304 -25.51 -13.91 3.38
N ILE A 305 -24.24 -13.99 3.83
CA ILE A 305 -23.72 -13.10 4.87
C ILE A 305 -23.68 -11.64 4.38
N PRO A 306 -23.23 -11.32 3.12
CA PRO A 306 -23.23 -9.95 2.61
C PRO A 306 -24.62 -9.33 2.63
N ASP A 307 -25.66 -10.06 2.18
CA ASP A 307 -27.04 -9.58 2.14
C ASP A 307 -27.62 -9.36 3.54
N THR A 308 -27.32 -10.28 4.46
CA THR A 308 -27.75 -10.16 5.87
C THR A 308 -27.09 -8.94 6.53
N ALA A 309 -25.79 -8.73 6.30
CA ALA A 309 -25.06 -7.59 6.83
C ALA A 309 -25.55 -6.26 6.21
N ALA A 310 -25.81 -6.26 4.89
CA ALA A 310 -26.36 -5.09 4.19
C ALA A 310 -27.75 -4.71 4.76
N ASN A 311 -28.65 -5.68 4.87
CA ASN A 311 -29.99 -5.44 5.42
C ASN A 311 -29.94 -4.94 6.88
N PHE A 312 -29.08 -5.52 7.72
CA PHE A 312 -28.89 -5.07 9.09
C PHE A 312 -28.40 -3.62 9.17
N ILE A 313 -27.37 -3.29 8.39
CA ILE A 313 -26.80 -1.93 8.36
C ILE A 313 -27.83 -0.93 7.83
N LEU A 314 -28.50 -1.22 6.72
CA LEU A 314 -29.47 -0.31 6.09
C LEU A 314 -30.73 -0.11 6.93
N ASN A 315 -31.17 -1.12 7.68
CA ASN A 315 -32.30 -0.99 8.60
C ASN A 315 -31.93 -0.23 9.88
N THR A 316 -30.66 -0.26 10.29
CA THR A 316 -30.21 0.38 11.54
C THR A 316 -29.62 1.76 11.29
N ILE A 317 -28.94 1.96 10.16
CA ILE A 317 -28.19 3.19 9.84
C ILE A 317 -28.77 3.82 8.59
N HIS A 318 -29.36 5.00 8.73
CA HIS A 318 -29.99 5.70 7.63
C HIS A 318 -29.05 6.77 7.04
N GLY A 319 -28.94 6.75 5.71
CA GLY A 319 -28.23 7.75 4.92
C GLY A 319 -26.76 7.38 4.58
N LYS A 320 -26.36 7.79 3.37
CA LYS A 320 -25.06 7.51 2.78
C LYS A 320 -23.88 7.90 3.67
N VAL A 321 -23.95 9.08 4.30
CA VAL A 321 -22.88 9.62 5.13
C VAL A 321 -22.64 8.73 6.36
N ALA A 322 -23.71 8.33 7.06
CA ALA A 322 -23.60 7.49 8.26
C ALA A 322 -23.03 6.11 7.94
N VAL A 323 -23.49 5.48 6.85
CA VAL A 323 -22.94 4.19 6.38
C VAL A 323 -21.45 4.30 6.05
N LEU A 324 -21.03 5.36 5.33
CA LEU A 324 -19.63 5.56 5.01
C LEU A 324 -18.75 5.81 6.25
N ILE A 325 -19.26 6.53 7.25
CA ILE A 325 -18.53 6.73 8.52
C ILE A 325 -18.31 5.39 9.22
N VAL A 326 -19.35 4.55 9.33
CA VAL A 326 -19.24 3.23 9.98
C VAL A 326 -18.25 2.33 9.22
N ILE A 327 -18.32 2.31 7.89
CA ILE A 327 -17.37 1.57 7.06
C ILE A 327 -15.93 2.08 7.28
N ASN A 328 -15.71 3.40 7.30
CA ASN A 328 -14.39 3.97 7.53
C ASN A 328 -13.83 3.58 8.92
N ILE A 329 -14.64 3.64 9.98
CA ILE A 329 -14.23 3.23 11.32
C ILE A 329 -13.86 1.73 11.35
N LEU A 330 -14.68 0.88 10.72
CA LEU A 330 -14.42 -0.56 10.64
C LEU A 330 -13.11 -0.84 9.88
N LEU A 331 -12.93 -0.23 8.72
CA LEU A 331 -11.72 -0.39 7.92
C LEU A 331 -10.46 0.10 8.66
N LEU A 332 -10.58 1.20 9.42
CA LEU A 332 -9.48 1.71 10.23
C LEU A 332 -9.09 0.68 11.32
N ILE A 333 -10.08 0.17 12.06
CA ILE A 333 -9.84 -0.85 13.11
C ILE A 333 -9.18 -2.09 12.51
N VAL A 334 -9.69 -2.58 11.37
CA VAL A 334 -9.12 -3.76 10.69
C VAL A 334 -7.69 -3.47 10.21
N GLY A 335 -7.45 -2.31 9.59
CA GLY A 335 -6.12 -1.91 9.11
C GLY A 335 -5.07 -1.74 10.22
N MET A 336 -5.50 -1.46 11.47
CA MET A 336 -4.61 -1.42 12.64
C MET A 336 -4.12 -2.80 13.07
N VAL A 337 -4.83 -3.87 12.69
CA VAL A 337 -4.61 -5.25 13.20
C VAL A 337 -4.06 -6.18 12.12
N MET A 338 -4.38 -5.95 10.85
CA MET A 338 -3.97 -6.84 9.75
C MET A 338 -3.44 -6.09 8.53
N ASP A 339 -2.71 -6.82 7.68
CA ASP A 339 -2.21 -6.32 6.39
C ASP A 339 -3.36 -5.96 5.43
N THR A 340 -3.08 -5.05 4.48
CA THR A 340 -4.05 -4.63 3.46
C THR A 340 -4.51 -5.77 2.58
N SER A 341 -3.62 -6.71 2.22
CA SER A 341 -3.94 -7.78 1.28
C SER A 341 -5.05 -8.69 1.79
N PRO A 342 -4.94 -9.31 2.98
CA PRO A 342 -6.05 -10.10 3.53
C PRO A 342 -7.28 -9.26 3.85
N ALA A 343 -7.11 -8.02 4.36
CA ALA A 343 -8.23 -7.15 4.67
C ALA A 343 -9.10 -6.86 3.43
N ILE A 344 -8.48 -6.53 2.30
CA ILE A 344 -9.19 -6.28 1.04
C ILE A 344 -9.94 -7.52 0.58
N LEU A 345 -9.27 -8.67 0.56
CA LEU A 345 -9.85 -9.89 0.04
C LEU A 345 -11.04 -10.41 0.87
N ILE A 346 -11.01 -10.18 2.17
CA ILE A 346 -12.08 -10.59 3.10
C ILE A 346 -13.23 -9.58 3.10
N LEU A 347 -12.89 -8.28 3.15
CA LEU A 347 -13.90 -7.25 3.38
C LEU A 347 -14.57 -6.74 2.10
N THR A 348 -13.91 -6.83 0.94
CA THR A 348 -14.49 -6.35 -0.32
C THR A 348 -15.82 -7.05 -0.63
N PRO A 349 -15.95 -8.39 -0.61
CA PRO A 349 -17.22 -9.04 -0.93
C PRO A 349 -18.32 -8.76 0.09
N ILE A 350 -17.98 -8.32 1.30
CA ILE A 350 -18.94 -7.98 2.36
C ILE A 350 -19.37 -6.51 2.25
N LEU A 351 -18.40 -5.60 2.15
CA LEU A 351 -18.64 -4.16 2.28
C LEU A 351 -19.00 -3.47 0.96
N LEU A 352 -18.51 -3.99 -0.18
CA LEU A 352 -18.81 -3.38 -1.48
C LEU A 352 -20.30 -3.38 -1.81
N PRO A 353 -21.08 -4.49 -1.62
CA PRO A 353 -22.52 -4.45 -1.82
C PRO A 353 -23.23 -3.41 -0.93
N ILE A 354 -22.78 -3.26 0.32
CA ILE A 354 -23.32 -2.27 1.26
C ILE A 354 -23.03 -0.85 0.77
N ALA A 355 -21.81 -0.57 0.31
CA ALA A 355 -21.44 0.72 -0.22
C ALA A 355 -22.22 1.05 -1.51
N GLN A 356 -22.41 0.09 -2.40
CA GLN A 356 -23.17 0.23 -3.64
C GLN A 356 -24.66 0.49 -3.38
N SER A 357 -25.26 -0.13 -2.38
CA SER A 357 -26.65 0.08 -2.02
C SER A 357 -26.98 1.51 -1.58
N VAL A 358 -25.98 2.26 -1.09
CA VAL A 358 -26.09 3.69 -0.78
C VAL A 358 -25.53 4.61 -1.91
N GLY A 359 -25.32 4.05 -3.10
CA GLY A 359 -24.92 4.80 -4.29
C GLY A 359 -23.42 5.21 -4.28
N VAL A 360 -22.54 4.36 -3.76
CA VAL A 360 -21.09 4.53 -3.88
C VAL A 360 -20.58 3.71 -5.07
N ASP A 361 -19.82 4.35 -5.95
CA ASP A 361 -19.16 3.68 -7.08
C ASP A 361 -18.10 2.67 -6.60
N ALA A 362 -17.93 1.57 -7.33
CA ALA A 362 -17.01 0.51 -6.95
C ALA A 362 -15.54 0.97 -6.97
N VAL A 363 -15.14 1.81 -7.93
CA VAL A 363 -13.78 2.37 -7.98
C VAL A 363 -13.55 3.30 -6.80
N HIS A 364 -14.51 4.17 -6.51
CA HIS A 364 -14.45 5.07 -5.37
C HIS A 364 -14.33 4.33 -4.04
N PHE A 365 -15.12 3.27 -3.86
CA PHE A 365 -15.05 2.43 -2.66
C PHE A 365 -13.67 1.78 -2.51
N GLY A 366 -13.06 1.32 -3.61
CA GLY A 366 -11.72 0.75 -3.60
C GLY A 366 -10.64 1.76 -3.15
N ILE A 367 -10.77 3.02 -3.58
CA ILE A 367 -9.86 4.09 -3.11
C ILE A 367 -10.04 4.30 -1.60
N ILE A 368 -11.29 4.44 -1.13
CA ILE A 368 -11.60 4.61 0.30
C ILE A 368 -10.99 3.47 1.11
N MET A 369 -11.20 2.23 0.68
CA MET A 369 -10.69 1.04 1.36
C MET A 369 -9.17 1.03 1.45
N VAL A 370 -8.46 1.22 0.33
CA VAL A 370 -6.99 1.17 0.31
C VAL A 370 -6.38 2.32 1.10
N VAL A 371 -6.91 3.54 0.98
CA VAL A 371 -6.42 4.71 1.75
C VAL A 371 -6.65 4.52 3.25
N ASN A 372 -7.80 4.00 3.64
CA ASN A 372 -8.12 3.73 5.04
C ASN A 372 -7.20 2.68 5.65
N LEU A 373 -7.00 1.56 4.96
CA LEU A 373 -6.08 0.51 5.39
C LEU A 373 -4.62 0.99 5.42
N ALA A 374 -4.23 1.92 4.54
CA ALA A 374 -2.90 2.55 4.57
C ALA A 374 -2.69 3.40 5.82
N ILE A 375 -3.73 4.05 6.35
CA ILE A 375 -3.68 4.73 7.66
C ILE A 375 -3.47 3.70 8.77
N GLY A 376 -4.09 2.53 8.67
CA GLY A 376 -3.90 1.43 9.61
C GLY A 376 -2.43 1.00 9.74
N PHE A 377 -1.65 1.03 8.66
CA PHE A 377 -0.22 0.70 8.70
C PHE A 377 0.63 1.59 9.60
N VAL A 378 0.15 2.76 9.93
CA VAL A 378 0.86 3.73 10.78
C VAL A 378 0.16 4.00 12.10
N THR A 379 -0.90 3.23 12.40
CA THR A 379 -1.72 3.40 13.60
C THR A 379 -1.56 2.20 14.55
N PRO A 380 -1.22 2.38 15.83
CA PRO A 380 -1.21 1.30 16.81
C PRO A 380 -2.58 0.59 16.90
N PRO A 381 -2.65 -0.72 17.29
CA PRO A 381 -1.63 -1.45 18.05
C PRO A 381 -0.52 -2.07 17.21
N ILE A 382 -0.77 -2.50 15.97
CA ILE A 382 0.29 -3.13 15.16
C ILE A 382 1.03 -2.05 14.38
N GLY A 383 0.43 -1.46 13.33
CA GLY A 383 1.08 -0.44 12.52
C GLY A 383 2.36 -0.93 11.83
N ILE A 384 2.22 -1.80 10.82
CA ILE A 384 3.34 -2.51 10.18
C ILE A 384 4.48 -1.56 9.75
N ASN A 385 4.15 -0.39 9.19
CA ASN A 385 5.16 0.60 8.81
C ASN A 385 5.94 1.16 10.00
N LEU A 386 5.29 1.27 11.17
CA LEU A 386 5.96 1.73 12.39
C LEU A 386 7.00 0.69 12.86
N PHE A 387 6.67 -0.61 12.75
CA PHE A 387 7.62 -1.68 13.07
C PHE A 387 8.80 -1.70 12.10
N VAL A 388 8.54 -1.59 10.79
CA VAL A 388 9.61 -1.51 9.79
C VAL A 388 10.50 -0.29 10.04
N ALA A 389 9.91 0.88 10.30
CA ALA A 389 10.68 2.08 10.60
C ALA A 389 11.46 1.96 11.92
N SER A 390 10.88 1.34 12.95
CA SER A 390 11.53 1.06 14.24
C SER A 390 12.77 0.17 14.08
N SER A 391 12.68 -0.87 13.25
CA SER A 391 13.81 -1.79 12.99
C SER A 391 15.01 -1.14 12.30
N LEU A 392 14.82 0.03 11.66
CA LEU A 392 15.89 0.76 11.00
C LEU A 392 16.70 1.65 11.98
N VAL A 393 16.19 1.94 13.18
CA VAL A 393 16.72 3.04 14.01
C VAL A 393 16.79 2.80 15.52
N ASP A 394 16.41 1.65 16.01
CA ASP A 394 16.34 1.30 17.45
C ASP A 394 15.54 2.30 18.31
N ILE A 395 14.39 2.78 17.77
CA ILE A 395 13.44 3.61 18.52
C ILE A 395 12.19 2.76 18.80
N PRO A 396 11.68 2.74 20.05
CA PRO A 396 10.45 2.03 20.36
C PRO A 396 9.28 2.49 19.46
N VAL A 397 8.53 1.54 18.94
CA VAL A 397 7.39 1.76 18.02
C VAL A 397 6.42 2.82 18.56
N MET A 398 6.12 2.78 19.87
CA MET A 398 5.20 3.72 20.51
C MET A 398 5.70 5.17 20.48
N ASN A 399 7.01 5.40 20.55
CA ASN A 399 7.59 6.73 20.45
C ASN A 399 7.45 7.29 19.02
N ILE A 400 7.68 6.44 18.01
CA ILE A 400 7.46 6.80 16.59
C ILE A 400 5.97 7.08 16.38
N ALA A 401 5.08 6.24 16.88
CA ALA A 401 3.63 6.39 16.76
C ALA A 401 3.13 7.72 17.36
N LYS A 402 3.56 8.07 18.56
CA LYS A 402 3.22 9.37 19.19
C LYS A 402 3.65 10.54 18.32
N LYS A 403 4.83 10.49 17.73
CA LYS A 403 5.34 11.54 16.85
C LYS A 403 4.64 11.56 15.47
N ALA A 404 4.11 10.41 15.04
CA ALA A 404 3.35 10.25 13.80
C ALA A 404 1.89 10.77 13.92
N LEU A 405 1.32 10.89 15.12
CA LEU A 405 -0.08 11.28 15.29
C LEU A 405 -0.52 12.51 14.49
N PRO A 406 0.23 13.62 14.46
CA PRO A 406 -0.18 14.76 13.64
C PRO A 406 -0.16 14.45 12.13
N LEU A 407 0.85 13.68 11.66
CA LEU A 407 0.93 13.24 10.25
C LEU A 407 -0.26 12.33 9.90
N ILE A 408 -0.64 11.43 10.80
CA ILE A 408 -1.82 10.58 10.68
C ILE A 408 -3.09 11.43 10.60
N GLY A 409 -3.16 12.51 11.40
CA GLY A 409 -4.26 13.48 11.34
C GLY A 409 -4.42 14.13 9.96
N PHE A 410 -3.31 14.54 9.33
CA PHE A 410 -3.34 15.07 7.96
C PHE A 410 -3.73 14.00 6.94
N PHE A 411 -3.27 12.77 7.11
CA PHE A 411 -3.67 11.63 6.29
C PHE A 411 -5.18 11.36 6.44
N PHE A 412 -5.71 11.46 7.65
CA PHE A 412 -7.14 11.29 7.94
C PHE A 412 -7.99 12.41 7.32
N ILE A 413 -7.49 13.65 7.29
CA ILE A 413 -8.15 14.75 6.55
C ILE A 413 -8.26 14.38 5.07
N ALA A 414 -7.21 13.83 4.45
CA ALA A 414 -7.27 13.36 3.08
C ALA A 414 -8.33 12.27 2.89
N LEU A 415 -8.40 11.29 3.80
CA LEU A 415 -9.41 10.23 3.77
C LEU A 415 -10.83 10.80 3.79
N LEU A 416 -11.10 11.78 4.64
CA LEU A 416 -12.42 12.43 4.71
C LEU A 416 -12.76 13.14 3.39
N LEU A 417 -11.81 13.89 2.82
CA LEU A 417 -11.99 14.54 1.53
C LEU A 417 -12.26 13.50 0.42
N ILE A 418 -11.50 12.41 0.40
CA ILE A 418 -11.68 11.30 -0.55
C ILE A 418 -13.06 10.67 -0.38
N THR A 419 -13.48 10.42 0.84
CA THR A 419 -14.76 9.75 1.14
C THR A 419 -15.96 10.58 0.73
N PHE A 420 -15.94 11.90 0.98
CA PHE A 420 -17.12 12.74 0.83
C PHE A 420 -17.12 13.61 -0.42
N ILE A 421 -16.01 13.70 -1.18
CA ILE A 421 -15.92 14.50 -2.42
C ILE A 421 -15.46 13.61 -3.60
N PRO A 422 -16.27 12.61 -4.01
CA PRO A 422 -15.89 11.65 -5.04
C PRO A 422 -15.55 12.28 -6.39
N GLN A 423 -16.17 13.43 -6.72
CA GLN A 423 -16.03 14.09 -8.02
C GLN A 423 -14.57 14.42 -8.37
N ILE A 424 -13.77 14.81 -7.38
CA ILE A 424 -12.35 15.16 -7.59
C ILE A 424 -11.54 13.93 -7.96
N PHE A 425 -11.87 12.77 -7.38
CA PHE A 425 -11.07 11.55 -7.48
C PHE A 425 -11.50 10.66 -8.64
N LEU A 426 -12.77 10.75 -9.07
CA LEU A 426 -13.28 10.00 -10.21
C LEU A 426 -13.18 10.76 -11.54
N ALA A 427 -12.81 12.03 -11.54
CA ALA A 427 -12.76 12.88 -12.74
C ALA A 427 -11.86 12.30 -13.87
N PHE A 428 -10.88 11.49 -13.54
CA PHE A 428 -9.97 10.86 -14.51
C PHE A 428 -10.37 9.42 -14.88
N VAL A 429 -11.47 8.90 -14.34
CA VAL A 429 -11.89 7.49 -14.48
C VAL A 429 -13.22 7.38 -15.24
N ALA A 430 -13.89 8.52 -15.45
CA ALA A 430 -15.17 8.61 -16.16
C ALA A 430 -15.03 8.31 -17.66
#